data_4efd25b783a4bc3c036265ec6e27908b
#
_entry.id   4efd25b783a4bc3c036265ec6e27908b
#
_cell.length_a   1.000
_cell.length_b   1.000
_cell.length_c   1.000
_cell.angle_alpha   90.00
_cell.angle_beta   90.00
_cell.angle_gamma   90.00
#
_symmetry.space_group_name_H-M   'P 1'
#
loop_
_entity.id
_entity.type
_entity.pdbx_description
1 polymer ?
#
loop_
_entity_poly.entity_id
_entity_poly.type
_entity_poly.pdbx_seq_one_letter_code
_entity_poly.pdbx_strand_id
1 'polypeptide(L)'
;MALATNIYTPLVKSVKKYVIAVYDFQLVTQPLTAEQLESIGWKGREGLSDAGYQFHYYRLTKENEILWGGYDAIYNYAGKVRSEYETRPLTYARLATNFFKTFPQLAGIKFTHGWGGAIDTCSRFSPFWGTDFDGKVAYVLGYTGLGVATTRFGASTMLDLLDGIESEATGLSMVKHKPIPFPPEPFRFLFIRLTQWSITRADKNEGKRNLWLKLLDRLGLGFDS
;
A
#
# COMPACT_ATOMS: atom_id res chain seq x y z
N MET A 1 1.69 10.88 24.27
CA MET A 1 0.91 11.25 23.08
C MET A 1 1.06 10.17 22.02
N ALA A 2 -0.04 9.68 21.43
CA ALA A 2 -0.07 8.68 20.37
C ALA A 2 -0.16 9.36 19.00
N LEU A 3 0.73 9.02 18.06
CA LEU A 3 0.74 9.57 16.70
C LEU A 3 0.25 8.52 15.69
N ALA A 4 -0.89 8.80 15.07
CA ALA A 4 -1.50 8.00 14.01
C ALA A 4 -1.66 8.85 12.73
N THR A 5 -0.55 9.44 12.27
CA THR A 5 -0.54 10.48 11.23
C THR A 5 -0.17 9.97 9.84
N ASN A 6 -0.12 8.65 9.66
CA ASN A 6 0.25 8.03 8.39
C ASN A 6 1.58 8.65 7.88
N ILE A 7 1.70 8.92 6.59
CA ILE A 7 2.88 9.54 5.99
C ILE A 7 3.11 11.00 6.43
N TYR A 8 2.10 11.64 7.03
CA TYR A 8 2.19 13.01 7.54
C TYR A 8 2.84 13.03 8.93
N THR A 9 4.17 12.87 9.01
CA THR A 9 4.93 12.75 10.25
C THR A 9 5.88 13.94 10.51
N PRO A 10 5.43 15.21 10.48
CA PRO A 10 6.34 16.35 10.64
C PRO A 10 6.94 16.43 12.06
N LEU A 11 6.25 15.90 13.07
CA LEU A 11 6.65 16.00 14.48
C LEU A 11 7.82 15.07 14.85
N VAL A 12 7.90 13.88 14.23
CA VAL A 12 8.93 12.87 14.53
C VAL A 12 9.93 12.78 13.38
N LYS A 13 10.99 13.60 13.44
CA LYS A 13 11.99 13.65 12.37
C LYS A 13 12.77 12.34 12.21
N SER A 14 12.95 11.59 13.29
CA SER A 14 13.72 10.34 13.33
C SER A 14 13.13 9.24 12.43
N VAL A 15 11.81 9.27 12.16
CA VAL A 15 11.12 8.24 11.35
C VAL A 15 11.15 8.50 9.85
N LYS A 16 11.49 9.71 9.40
CA LYS A 16 11.45 10.09 7.96
C LYS A 16 12.27 9.20 7.04
N LYS A 17 13.34 8.59 7.55
CA LYS A 17 14.17 7.68 6.76
C LYS A 17 13.59 6.28 6.61
N TYR A 18 12.57 5.92 7.40
CA TYR A 18 11.98 4.58 7.41
C TYR A 18 10.71 4.47 6.58
N VAL A 19 10.12 5.60 6.20
CA VAL A 19 8.88 5.64 5.41
C VAL A 19 9.02 6.51 4.18
N ILE A 20 8.32 6.10 3.13
CA ILE A 20 8.16 6.86 1.89
C ILE A 20 6.68 6.96 1.54
N ALA A 21 6.30 8.05 0.88
CA ALA A 21 4.96 8.21 0.33
C ALA A 21 4.85 7.48 -1.01
N VAL A 22 4.07 6.43 -1.05
CA VAL A 22 3.71 5.74 -2.30
C VAL A 22 2.23 6.00 -2.56
N TYR A 23 1.90 6.51 -3.75
CA TYR A 23 0.51 6.78 -4.13
C TYR A 23 -0.10 5.55 -4.78
N ASP A 24 -1.29 5.21 -4.31
CA ASP A 24 -2.16 4.21 -4.87
C ASP A 24 -3.47 4.84 -5.35
N PHE A 25 -4.15 4.21 -6.32
CA PHE A 25 -5.28 4.80 -7.02
C PHE A 25 -6.41 3.80 -7.18
N GLN A 26 -7.64 4.32 -7.15
CA GLN A 26 -8.86 3.55 -7.29
C GLN A 26 -9.81 4.18 -8.30
N LEU A 27 -10.64 3.32 -8.90
CA LEU A 27 -11.80 3.66 -9.69
C LEU A 27 -13.04 2.97 -9.12
N VAL A 28 -14.20 3.58 -9.29
CA VAL A 28 -15.49 2.97 -8.97
C VAL A 28 -16.38 3.02 -10.22
N THR A 29 -16.99 1.90 -10.56
CA THR A 29 -17.93 1.84 -11.67
C THR A 29 -19.26 2.50 -11.29
N GLN A 30 -20.11 2.78 -12.27
CA GLN A 30 -21.53 2.93 -12.01
C GLN A 30 -22.12 1.62 -11.44
N PRO A 31 -23.29 1.64 -10.76
CA PRO A 31 -23.95 0.43 -10.33
C PRO A 31 -24.19 -0.55 -11.49
N LEU A 32 -23.91 -1.82 -11.26
CA LEU A 32 -24.14 -2.89 -12.22
C LEU A 32 -25.65 -3.26 -12.25
N THR A 33 -26.16 -3.58 -13.43
CA THR A 33 -27.47 -4.19 -13.56
C THR A 33 -27.49 -5.63 -13.06
N ALA A 34 -28.67 -6.22 -12.87
CA ALA A 34 -28.78 -7.62 -12.45
C ALA A 34 -28.12 -8.57 -13.46
N GLU A 35 -28.30 -8.30 -14.77
CA GLU A 35 -27.71 -9.08 -15.86
C GLU A 35 -26.17 -8.97 -15.85
N GLN A 36 -25.63 -7.78 -15.57
CA GLN A 36 -24.19 -7.56 -15.46
C GLN A 36 -23.61 -8.31 -14.25
N LEU A 37 -24.29 -8.27 -13.10
CA LEU A 37 -23.87 -9.03 -11.91
C LEU A 37 -23.89 -10.54 -12.18
N GLU A 38 -24.92 -11.05 -12.84
CA GLU A 38 -25.01 -12.45 -13.21
C GLU A 38 -23.88 -12.85 -14.17
N SER A 39 -23.57 -11.99 -15.14
CA SER A 39 -22.53 -12.26 -16.16
C SER A 39 -21.13 -12.40 -15.58
N ILE A 40 -20.84 -11.72 -14.46
CA ILE A 40 -19.54 -11.86 -13.78
C ILE A 40 -19.52 -12.99 -12.75
N GLY A 41 -20.67 -13.54 -12.37
CA GLY A 41 -20.79 -14.68 -11.46
C GLY A 41 -20.37 -14.40 -10.01
N TRP A 42 -20.23 -13.14 -9.62
CA TRP A 42 -19.75 -12.73 -8.31
C TRP A 42 -20.88 -12.64 -7.28
N LYS A 43 -21.15 -13.74 -6.58
CA LYS A 43 -22.33 -13.89 -5.72
C LYS A 43 -22.13 -13.44 -4.27
N GLY A 44 -20.93 -13.58 -3.72
CA GLY A 44 -20.70 -13.46 -2.27
C GLY A 44 -20.10 -12.13 -1.82
N ARG A 45 -19.86 -11.17 -2.72
CA ARG A 45 -19.26 -9.84 -2.39
C ARG A 45 -17.91 -9.92 -1.69
N GLU A 46 -17.17 -10.99 -1.88
CA GLU A 46 -15.84 -11.19 -1.35
C GLU A 46 -14.90 -10.08 -1.85
N GLY A 47 -13.91 -9.71 -1.04
CA GLY A 47 -12.76 -8.96 -1.52
C GLY A 47 -11.87 -9.87 -2.36
N LEU A 48 -11.51 -9.45 -3.55
CA LEU A 48 -10.69 -10.21 -4.49
C LEU A 48 -9.40 -9.46 -4.80
N SER A 49 -8.37 -10.22 -5.15
CA SER A 49 -7.09 -9.72 -5.60
C SER A 49 -6.52 -10.66 -6.65
N ASP A 50 -5.77 -10.13 -7.61
CA ASP A 50 -4.97 -10.95 -8.51
C ASP A 50 -3.62 -11.34 -7.86
N ALA A 51 -2.94 -12.33 -8.44
CA ALA A 51 -1.75 -12.94 -7.87
C ALA A 51 -0.43 -12.31 -8.35
N GLY A 52 -0.45 -11.18 -9.02
CA GLY A 52 0.75 -10.46 -9.47
C GLY A 52 1.47 -9.76 -8.31
N TYR A 53 2.74 -9.40 -8.50
CA TYR A 53 3.43 -8.50 -7.57
C TYR A 53 2.85 -7.08 -7.63
N GLN A 54 2.46 -6.62 -8.83
CA GLN A 54 1.64 -5.43 -9.04
C GLN A 54 0.20 -5.90 -9.21
N PHE A 55 -0.50 -6.10 -8.11
CA PHE A 55 -1.84 -6.66 -8.08
C PHE A 55 -2.92 -5.59 -8.09
N HIS A 56 -4.09 -5.96 -8.61
CA HIS A 56 -5.33 -5.25 -8.37
C HIS A 56 -6.04 -5.86 -7.17
N TYR A 57 -6.75 -5.02 -6.43
CA TYR A 57 -7.70 -5.44 -5.41
C TYR A 57 -9.06 -4.81 -5.73
N TYR A 58 -10.12 -5.58 -5.55
CA TYR A 58 -11.45 -5.15 -5.95
C TYR A 58 -12.53 -5.83 -5.13
N ARG A 59 -13.68 -5.16 -5.05
CA ARG A 59 -14.86 -5.66 -4.35
C ARG A 59 -16.12 -5.00 -4.86
N LEU A 60 -17.28 -5.64 -4.62
CA LEU A 60 -18.60 -5.04 -4.80
C LEU A 60 -18.96 -4.16 -3.60
N THR A 61 -19.47 -2.95 -3.85
CA THR A 61 -20.11 -2.09 -2.86
C THR A 61 -21.56 -2.56 -2.58
N LYS A 62 -22.19 -1.97 -1.55
CA LYS A 62 -23.62 -2.25 -1.25
C LYS A 62 -24.53 -1.89 -2.43
N GLU A 63 -24.16 -0.89 -3.18
CA GLU A 63 -24.88 -0.34 -4.33
C GLU A 63 -24.58 -1.10 -5.64
N ASN A 64 -23.91 -2.26 -5.57
CA ASN A 64 -23.49 -3.08 -6.70
C ASN A 64 -22.50 -2.40 -7.65
N GLU A 65 -21.69 -1.50 -7.16
CA GLU A 65 -20.57 -0.93 -7.90
C GLU A 65 -19.31 -1.77 -7.69
N ILE A 66 -18.42 -1.83 -8.66
CA ILE A 66 -17.09 -2.41 -8.47
C ILE A 66 -16.11 -1.30 -8.08
N LEU A 67 -15.57 -1.38 -6.86
CA LEU A 67 -14.36 -0.66 -6.49
C LEU A 67 -13.16 -1.45 -7.02
N TRP A 68 -12.31 -0.80 -7.81
CA TRP A 68 -11.17 -1.39 -8.50
C TRP A 68 -9.93 -0.55 -8.27
N GLY A 69 -8.91 -1.07 -7.62
CA GLY A 69 -7.69 -0.34 -7.25
C GLY A 69 -6.41 -1.13 -7.43
N GLY A 70 -5.29 -0.52 -7.05
CA GLY A 70 -3.98 -1.13 -7.04
C GLY A 70 -3.15 -0.92 -8.31
N TYR A 71 -2.25 -1.84 -8.60
CA TYR A 71 -1.34 -1.94 -9.72
C TYR A 71 -0.23 -0.87 -9.74
N ASP A 72 -0.56 0.42 -9.90
CA ASP A 72 0.44 1.49 -9.96
C ASP A 72 0.84 1.95 -8.55
N ALA A 73 2.05 1.67 -8.14
CA ALA A 73 2.66 2.20 -6.93
C ALA A 73 3.55 3.40 -7.29
N ILE A 74 3.05 4.63 -7.14
CA ILE A 74 3.72 5.84 -7.63
C ILE A 74 4.54 6.51 -6.53
N TYR A 75 5.86 6.55 -6.69
CA TYR A 75 6.75 7.35 -5.86
C TYR A 75 7.13 8.65 -6.57
N ASN A 76 6.85 9.78 -5.91
CA ASN A 76 7.28 11.09 -6.39
C ASN A 76 8.63 11.47 -5.76
N TYR A 77 9.50 12.09 -6.56
CA TYR A 77 10.86 12.48 -6.14
C TYR A 77 10.84 13.26 -4.82
N ALA A 78 11.77 12.91 -3.94
CA ALA A 78 11.91 13.44 -2.58
C ALA A 78 10.74 13.10 -1.63
N GLY A 79 9.90 12.12 -1.96
CA GLY A 79 8.78 11.69 -1.12
C GLY A 79 7.75 12.79 -0.85
N LYS A 80 7.59 13.72 -1.79
CA LYS A 80 6.65 14.84 -1.64
C LYS A 80 5.21 14.34 -1.59
N VAL A 81 4.46 14.81 -0.60
CA VAL A 81 3.02 14.58 -0.46
C VAL A 81 2.29 15.88 -0.81
N ARG A 82 1.40 15.79 -1.81
CA ARG A 82 0.66 16.93 -2.34
C ARG A 82 -0.69 16.47 -2.87
N SER A 83 -1.72 17.30 -2.73
CA SER A 83 -3.06 16.99 -3.24
C SER A 83 -3.11 16.84 -4.76
N GLU A 84 -2.28 17.56 -5.51
CA GLU A 84 -2.17 17.45 -6.95
C GLU A 84 -1.71 16.04 -7.44
N TYR A 85 -1.09 15.24 -6.56
CA TYR A 85 -0.66 13.87 -6.87
C TYR A 85 -1.76 12.82 -6.65
N GLU A 86 -2.88 13.20 -6.03
CA GLU A 86 -4.03 12.33 -5.78
C GLU A 86 -4.91 12.11 -7.03
N THR A 87 -4.64 12.87 -8.09
CA THR A 87 -5.30 12.72 -9.40
C THR A 87 -4.27 12.45 -10.47
N ARG A 88 -4.39 11.31 -11.16
CA ARG A 88 -3.44 10.92 -12.19
C ARG A 88 -4.15 10.25 -13.39
N PRO A 89 -4.48 11.00 -14.45
CA PRO A 89 -5.24 10.49 -15.60
C PRO A 89 -4.60 9.25 -16.27
N LEU A 90 -3.26 9.21 -16.37
CA LEU A 90 -2.56 8.06 -16.95
C LEU A 90 -2.77 6.76 -16.16
N THR A 91 -2.77 6.85 -14.81
CA THR A 91 -3.05 5.71 -13.93
C THR A 91 -4.52 5.28 -14.05
N TYR A 92 -5.45 6.22 -14.10
CA TYR A 92 -6.87 5.89 -14.32
C TYR A 92 -7.11 5.19 -15.66
N ALA A 93 -6.45 5.65 -16.74
CA ALA A 93 -6.53 4.99 -18.04
C ALA A 93 -5.99 3.55 -18.00
N ARG A 94 -4.90 3.31 -17.25
CA ARG A 94 -4.32 1.98 -17.04
C ARG A 94 -5.24 1.09 -16.22
N LEU A 95 -5.78 1.60 -15.11
CA LEU A 95 -6.75 0.90 -14.28
C LEU A 95 -7.97 0.47 -15.09
N ALA A 96 -8.54 1.38 -15.90
CA ALA A 96 -9.66 1.09 -16.77
C ALA A 96 -9.31 0.03 -17.84
N THR A 97 -8.12 0.12 -18.44
CA THR A 97 -7.66 -0.87 -19.41
C THR A 97 -7.54 -2.26 -18.78
N ASN A 98 -7.00 -2.36 -17.58
CA ASN A 98 -6.85 -3.64 -16.87
C ASN A 98 -8.22 -4.16 -16.40
N PHE A 99 -9.12 -3.27 -15.94
CA PHE A 99 -10.49 -3.63 -15.59
C PHE A 99 -11.22 -4.34 -16.74
N PHE A 100 -11.20 -3.76 -17.96
CA PHE A 100 -11.85 -4.37 -19.12
C PHE A 100 -11.17 -5.65 -19.64
N LYS A 101 -9.90 -5.89 -19.28
CA LYS A 101 -9.27 -7.19 -19.50
C LYS A 101 -9.75 -8.25 -18.53
N THR A 102 -9.99 -7.88 -17.27
CA THR A 102 -10.50 -8.76 -16.23
C THR A 102 -12.00 -9.03 -16.37
N PHE A 103 -12.77 -8.01 -16.73
CA PHE A 103 -14.22 -8.08 -16.89
C PHE A 103 -14.64 -7.66 -18.32
N PRO A 104 -14.29 -8.44 -19.36
CA PRO A 104 -14.63 -8.10 -20.75
C PRO A 104 -16.14 -8.04 -20.99
N GLN A 105 -16.95 -8.79 -20.21
CA GLN A 105 -18.41 -8.78 -20.25
C GLN A 105 -19.03 -7.46 -19.77
N LEU A 106 -18.27 -6.61 -19.09
CA LEU A 106 -18.68 -5.28 -18.65
C LEU A 106 -18.24 -4.17 -19.63
N ALA A 107 -17.96 -4.51 -20.88
CA ALA A 107 -17.59 -3.52 -21.90
C ALA A 107 -18.59 -2.38 -21.97
N GLY A 108 -18.07 -1.14 -21.94
CA GLY A 108 -18.91 0.07 -22.00
C GLY A 108 -19.43 0.59 -20.65
N ILE A 109 -19.20 -0.12 -19.53
CA ILE A 109 -19.53 0.43 -18.20
C ILE A 109 -18.70 1.69 -17.93
N LYS A 110 -19.29 2.66 -17.23
CA LYS A 110 -18.62 3.93 -16.90
C LYS A 110 -18.05 3.89 -15.49
N PHE A 111 -16.94 4.57 -15.30
CA PHE A 111 -16.41 4.89 -13.97
C PHE A 111 -16.98 6.23 -13.52
N THR A 112 -17.54 6.26 -12.32
CA THR A 112 -18.20 7.43 -11.74
C THR A 112 -17.28 8.21 -10.82
N HIS A 113 -16.33 7.50 -10.17
CA HIS A 113 -15.38 8.08 -9.24
C HIS A 113 -13.98 7.54 -9.48
N GLY A 114 -12.99 8.37 -9.20
CA GLY A 114 -11.58 8.00 -9.18
C GLY A 114 -10.81 8.91 -8.23
N TRP A 115 -9.95 8.31 -7.43
CA TRP A 115 -9.09 9.05 -6.50
C TRP A 115 -7.79 8.31 -6.27
N GLY A 116 -6.83 9.00 -5.67
CA GLY A 116 -5.60 8.41 -5.17
C GLY A 116 -5.29 8.90 -3.76
N GLY A 117 -4.37 8.23 -3.11
CA GLY A 117 -3.92 8.61 -1.78
C GLY A 117 -2.49 8.14 -1.49
N ALA A 118 -1.81 8.88 -0.63
CA ALA A 118 -0.47 8.52 -0.19
C ALA A 118 -0.52 7.48 0.92
N ILE A 119 0.25 6.41 0.74
CA ILE A 119 0.44 5.31 1.69
C ILE A 119 1.82 5.45 2.33
N ASP A 120 1.92 5.27 3.65
CA ASP A 120 3.19 5.19 4.37
C ASP A 120 3.85 3.82 4.16
N THR A 121 4.75 3.74 3.21
CA THR A 121 5.42 2.51 2.84
C THR A 121 6.78 2.40 3.51
N CYS A 122 7.07 1.31 4.20
CA CYS A 122 8.39 0.98 4.74
C CYS A 122 9.05 -0.16 3.95
N SER A 123 10.34 -0.37 4.17
CA SER A 123 11.15 -1.32 3.38
C SER A 123 10.84 -2.80 3.64
N ARG A 124 10.13 -3.15 4.71
CA ARG A 124 9.72 -4.53 5.02
C ARG A 124 8.21 -4.79 4.81
N PHE A 125 7.46 -3.81 4.29
CA PHE A 125 6.02 -3.87 4.02
C PHE A 125 5.13 -4.27 5.20
N SER A 126 5.64 -4.18 6.42
CA SER A 126 4.88 -4.41 7.65
C SER A 126 5.14 -3.31 8.66
N PRO A 127 4.17 -2.95 9.51
CA PRO A 127 4.27 -1.80 10.40
C PRO A 127 5.42 -1.94 11.40
N PHE A 128 5.90 -0.80 11.88
CA PHE A 128 6.89 -0.69 12.93
C PHE A 128 6.48 0.36 13.96
N TRP A 129 6.92 0.16 15.18
CA TRP A 129 6.60 1.00 16.32
C TRP A 129 7.83 1.70 16.86
N GLY A 130 7.60 2.67 17.70
CA GLY A 130 8.64 3.27 18.51
C GLY A 130 8.11 4.40 19.38
N THR A 131 9.01 4.87 20.23
CA THR A 131 8.79 6.03 21.07
C THR A 131 9.79 7.13 20.74
N ASP A 132 9.45 8.37 21.09
CA ASP A 132 10.31 9.55 20.96
C ASP A 132 10.03 10.50 22.14
N PHE A 133 10.81 11.56 22.31
CA PHE A 133 10.68 12.55 23.38
C PHE A 133 10.65 11.90 24.78
N ASP A 134 11.65 11.08 25.08
CA ASP A 134 11.79 10.36 26.36
C ASP A 134 10.55 9.50 26.72
N GLY A 135 10.01 8.80 25.72
CA GLY A 135 8.84 7.92 25.87
C GLY A 135 7.49 8.64 25.92
N LYS A 136 7.45 9.98 25.84
CA LYS A 136 6.21 10.75 25.90
C LYS A 136 5.37 10.71 24.63
N VAL A 137 5.98 10.28 23.54
CA VAL A 137 5.34 10.12 22.23
C VAL A 137 5.55 8.69 21.74
N ALA A 138 4.48 7.99 21.38
CA ALA A 138 4.57 6.73 20.66
C ALA A 138 3.97 6.87 19.25
N TYR A 139 4.48 6.08 18.32
CA TYR A 139 4.03 6.05 16.95
C TYR A 139 4.00 4.62 16.39
N VAL A 140 3.15 4.42 15.41
CA VAL A 140 3.14 3.26 14.53
C VAL A 140 3.02 3.72 13.09
N LEU A 141 3.86 3.19 12.21
CA LEU A 141 4.00 3.60 10.80
C LEU A 141 4.34 2.41 9.91
N GLY A 142 4.26 2.62 8.60
CA GLY A 142 4.71 1.65 7.61
C GLY A 142 3.71 0.54 7.32
N TYR A 143 2.41 0.82 7.44
CA TYR A 143 1.35 -0.15 7.14
C TYR A 143 1.33 -0.61 5.68
N THR A 144 1.90 0.18 4.78
CA THR A 144 2.09 -0.17 3.35
C THR A 144 0.77 -0.58 2.66
N GLY A 145 -0.34 0.11 3.00
CA GLY A 145 -1.67 -0.17 2.46
C GLY A 145 -2.45 -1.28 3.19
N LEU A 146 -1.83 -2.02 4.11
CA LEU A 146 -2.43 -3.16 4.81
C LEU A 146 -3.00 -2.79 6.20
N GLY A 147 -3.38 -1.52 6.39
CA GLY A 147 -3.76 -0.98 7.70
C GLY A 147 -5.14 -1.34 8.21
N VAL A 148 -6.11 -1.70 7.37
CA VAL A 148 -7.53 -1.78 7.75
C VAL A 148 -7.77 -2.69 8.97
N ALA A 149 -7.20 -3.88 9.02
CA ALA A 149 -7.31 -4.79 10.16
C ALA A 149 -6.21 -4.55 11.21
N THR A 150 -5.00 -4.25 10.75
CA THR A 150 -3.81 -4.17 11.62
C THR A 150 -3.73 -2.88 12.44
N THR A 151 -4.46 -1.83 12.09
CA THR A 151 -4.46 -0.56 12.85
C THR A 151 -5.00 -0.71 14.27
N ARG A 152 -5.95 -1.61 14.52
CA ARG A 152 -6.42 -1.89 15.87
C ARG A 152 -5.30 -2.46 16.74
N PHE A 153 -4.60 -3.47 16.24
CA PHE A 153 -3.41 -4.03 16.90
C PHE A 153 -2.34 -2.95 17.09
N GLY A 154 -2.10 -2.16 16.03
CA GLY A 154 -1.14 -1.07 16.04
C GLY A 154 -1.41 -0.04 17.13
N ALA A 155 -2.66 0.37 17.30
CA ALA A 155 -3.06 1.34 18.30
C ALA A 155 -2.91 0.77 19.72
N SER A 156 -3.38 -0.47 19.99
CA SER A 156 -3.24 -1.12 21.30
C SER A 156 -1.78 -1.21 21.71
N THR A 157 -0.92 -1.76 20.84
CA THR A 157 0.53 -1.88 21.10
C THR A 157 1.20 -0.51 21.31
N MET A 158 0.77 0.52 20.59
CA MET A 158 1.28 1.89 20.77
C MET A 158 0.93 2.46 22.15
N LEU A 159 -0.27 2.18 22.67
CA LEU A 159 -0.66 2.57 24.02
C LEU A 159 0.13 1.80 25.08
N ASP A 160 0.31 0.49 24.93
CA ASP A 160 1.16 -0.30 25.82
C ASP A 160 2.58 0.27 25.92
N LEU A 161 3.16 0.68 24.77
CA LEU A 161 4.48 1.31 24.75
C LEU A 161 4.53 2.67 25.48
N LEU A 162 3.45 3.47 25.41
CA LEU A 162 3.34 4.74 26.14
C LEU A 162 3.24 4.54 27.64
N ASP A 163 2.50 3.52 28.06
CA ASP A 163 2.23 3.22 29.47
C ASP A 163 3.33 2.33 30.09
N GLY A 164 4.34 1.93 29.29
CA GLY A 164 5.42 1.06 29.74
C GLY A 164 4.97 -0.37 30.08
N ILE A 165 3.87 -0.82 29.47
CA ILE A 165 3.32 -2.14 29.69
C ILE A 165 4.10 -3.18 28.85
N GLU A 166 4.64 -4.19 29.54
CA GLU A 166 5.20 -5.37 28.89
C GLU A 166 4.06 -6.35 28.56
N SER A 167 3.70 -6.43 27.28
CA SER A 167 2.68 -7.36 26.76
C SER A 167 3.30 -8.29 25.72
N GLU A 168 2.58 -9.35 25.35
CA GLU A 168 2.98 -10.22 24.24
C GLU A 168 3.22 -9.37 22.95
N ALA A 169 2.36 -8.39 22.71
CA ALA A 169 2.46 -7.50 21.56
C ALA A 169 3.76 -6.68 21.58
N THR A 170 4.11 -6.05 22.70
CA THR A 170 5.36 -5.27 22.82
C THR A 170 6.61 -6.16 22.75
N GLY A 171 6.46 -7.47 23.03
CA GLY A 171 7.50 -8.50 22.94
C GLY A 171 7.86 -8.90 21.50
N LEU A 172 7.00 -8.66 20.52
CA LEU A 172 7.18 -9.09 19.14
C LEU A 172 8.41 -8.45 18.47
N SER A 173 9.10 -9.23 17.65
CA SER A 173 10.28 -8.77 16.90
C SER A 173 9.95 -7.57 16.01
N MET A 174 8.80 -7.57 15.35
CA MET A 174 8.37 -6.46 14.49
C MET A 174 8.12 -5.15 15.26
N VAL A 175 7.81 -5.21 16.53
CA VAL A 175 7.64 -4.04 17.40
C VAL A 175 9.00 -3.54 17.90
N LYS A 176 9.89 -4.45 18.28
CA LYS A 176 11.22 -4.13 18.83
C LYS A 176 12.21 -3.61 17.78
N HIS A 177 12.08 -4.04 16.53
CA HIS A 177 13.04 -3.70 15.48
C HIS A 177 12.42 -2.80 14.40
N LYS A 178 13.15 -1.75 14.05
CA LYS A 178 12.79 -0.87 12.94
C LYS A 178 13.16 -1.52 11.60
N PRO A 179 12.44 -1.19 10.51
CA PRO A 179 12.83 -1.63 9.16
C PRO A 179 14.18 -1.03 8.74
N ILE A 180 14.75 -1.54 7.66
CA ILE A 180 15.94 -0.95 7.05
C ILE A 180 15.58 0.44 6.52
N PRO A 181 16.35 1.50 6.84
CA PRO A 181 16.05 2.83 6.36
C PRO A 181 16.27 2.95 4.85
N PHE A 182 15.44 3.75 4.20
CA PHE A 182 15.67 4.11 2.80
C PHE A 182 16.91 5.01 2.67
N PRO A 183 17.70 4.85 1.60
CA PRO A 183 18.82 5.75 1.32
C PRO A 183 18.34 7.19 1.10
N PRO A 184 19.22 8.18 1.22
CA PRO A 184 18.90 9.57 0.87
C PRO A 184 18.67 9.73 -0.65
N GLU A 185 18.01 10.84 -1.04
CA GLU A 185 17.95 11.24 -2.45
C GLU A 185 19.35 11.66 -2.96
N PRO A 186 19.66 11.41 -4.23
CA PRO A 186 18.83 10.82 -5.29
C PRO A 186 18.82 9.27 -5.31
N PHE A 187 19.60 8.62 -4.47
CA PHE A 187 19.74 7.15 -4.46
C PHE A 187 18.43 6.44 -4.15
N ARG A 188 17.59 7.03 -3.26
CA ARG A 188 16.26 6.52 -2.96
C ARG A 188 15.39 6.42 -4.20
N PHE A 189 15.36 7.48 -5.01
CA PHE A 189 14.56 7.50 -6.23
C PHE A 189 15.04 6.42 -7.22
N LEU A 190 16.35 6.31 -7.43
CA LEU A 190 16.93 5.30 -8.32
C LEU A 190 16.63 3.87 -7.83
N PHE A 191 16.78 3.63 -6.52
CA PHE A 191 16.47 2.35 -5.88
C PHE A 191 15.00 1.95 -6.12
N ILE A 192 14.06 2.85 -5.84
CA ILE A 192 12.63 2.60 -6.01
C ILE A 192 12.30 2.35 -7.48
N ARG A 193 12.82 3.16 -8.41
CA ARG A 193 12.57 2.99 -9.85
C ARG A 193 13.11 1.67 -10.38
N LEU A 194 14.31 1.27 -9.96
CA LEU A 194 14.89 -0.03 -10.32
C LEU A 194 14.04 -1.19 -9.79
N THR A 195 13.56 -1.07 -8.55
CA THR A 195 12.68 -2.06 -7.93
C THR A 195 11.35 -2.17 -8.68
N GLN A 196 10.68 -1.06 -8.95
CA GLN A 196 9.43 -1.02 -9.74
C GLN A 196 9.60 -1.65 -11.13
N TRP A 197 10.68 -1.29 -11.83
CA TRP A 197 11.00 -1.88 -13.13
C TRP A 197 11.22 -3.40 -13.03
N SER A 198 11.94 -3.84 -12.00
CA SER A 198 12.23 -5.27 -11.79
C SER A 198 10.97 -6.07 -11.47
N ILE A 199 10.06 -5.52 -10.66
CA ILE A 199 8.75 -6.12 -10.34
C ILE A 199 7.89 -6.22 -11.61
N THR A 200 7.74 -5.12 -12.35
CA THR A 200 7.00 -5.12 -13.63
C THR A 200 7.55 -6.15 -14.63
N ARG A 201 8.88 -6.34 -14.64
CA ARG A 201 9.51 -7.35 -15.48
C ARG A 201 9.24 -8.77 -14.98
N ALA A 202 9.22 -8.99 -13.67
CA ALA A 202 8.90 -10.28 -13.09
C ALA A 202 7.45 -10.68 -13.41
N ASP A 203 6.48 -9.78 -13.24
CA ASP A 203 5.08 -10.03 -13.60
C ASP A 203 4.89 -10.43 -15.08
N LYS A 204 5.63 -9.76 -15.99
CA LYS A 204 5.61 -10.10 -17.42
C LYS A 204 6.31 -11.43 -17.77
N ASN A 205 7.10 -11.97 -16.87
CA ASN A 205 7.88 -13.20 -17.06
C ASN A 205 7.47 -14.29 -16.04
N GLU A 206 6.19 -14.46 -15.81
CA GLU A 206 5.64 -15.54 -14.96
C GLU A 206 6.23 -15.54 -13.53
N GLY A 207 6.48 -14.35 -12.97
CA GLY A 207 7.04 -14.21 -11.63
C GLY A 207 8.55 -14.43 -11.53
N LYS A 208 9.28 -14.61 -12.64
CA LYS A 208 10.73 -14.87 -12.62
C LYS A 208 11.50 -13.65 -12.12
N ARG A 209 12.09 -13.77 -10.93
CA ARG A 209 12.83 -12.70 -10.24
C ARG A 209 14.24 -12.52 -10.84
N ASN A 210 14.60 -11.28 -11.14
CA ASN A 210 15.95 -10.93 -11.58
C ASN A 210 16.93 -10.86 -10.39
N LEU A 211 18.22 -10.62 -10.66
CA LEU A 211 19.26 -10.54 -9.63
C LEU A 211 18.99 -9.46 -8.58
N TRP A 212 18.36 -8.34 -9.00
CA TRP A 212 18.01 -7.24 -8.09
C TRP A 212 16.98 -7.69 -7.04
N LEU A 213 15.86 -8.27 -7.47
CA LEU A 213 14.83 -8.78 -6.56
C LEU A 213 15.39 -9.87 -5.64
N LYS A 214 16.20 -10.79 -6.17
CA LYS A 214 16.85 -11.84 -5.35
C LYS A 214 17.81 -11.24 -4.32
N LEU A 215 18.47 -10.12 -4.61
CA LEU A 215 19.29 -9.41 -3.64
C LEU A 215 18.43 -8.80 -2.54
N LEU A 216 17.31 -8.15 -2.91
CA LEU A 216 16.38 -7.58 -1.94
C LEU A 216 15.81 -8.65 -0.99
N ASP A 217 15.48 -9.83 -1.51
CA ASP A 217 15.02 -10.98 -0.70
C ASP A 217 16.03 -11.38 0.36
N ARG A 218 17.31 -11.52 -0.04
CA ARG A 218 18.39 -11.86 0.89
C ARG A 218 18.60 -10.81 1.99
N LEU A 219 18.21 -9.57 1.73
CA LEU A 219 18.27 -8.47 2.70
C LEU A 219 16.99 -8.35 3.55
N GLY A 220 15.99 -9.20 3.34
CA GLY A 220 14.70 -9.13 4.05
C GLY A 220 13.91 -7.87 3.70
N LEU A 221 14.02 -7.38 2.47
CA LEU A 221 13.35 -6.17 1.97
C LEU A 221 12.03 -6.52 1.26
N GLY A 222 11.18 -7.26 1.95
CA GLY A 222 9.75 -7.27 1.90
C GLY A 222 8.99 -7.43 0.57
N PHE A 223 9.46 -8.28 -0.36
CA PHE A 223 8.67 -8.61 -1.55
C PHE A 223 8.21 -10.09 -1.57
N ASP A 224 8.16 -10.73 -0.40
CA ASP A 224 7.78 -12.14 -0.22
C ASP A 224 6.41 -12.28 0.48
N SER A 225 5.44 -11.47 0.11
CA SER A 225 4.06 -11.64 0.60
C SER A 225 3.20 -12.28 -0.47
#